data_2f2bd94b02903d9fc4f4d24ed8de52c8
#
_entry.id   2f2bd94b02903d9fc4f4d24ed8de52c8
#
_cell.length_a   1.000
_cell.length_b   1.000
_cell.length_c   1.000
_cell.angle_alpha   90.00
_cell.angle_beta   90.00
_cell.angle_gamma   90.00
#
_symmetry.space_group_name_H-M   'P 1'
#
loop_
_entity.id
_entity.type
_entity.pdbx_description
1 polymer ?
#
loop_
_entity_poly.entity_id
_entity_poly.type
_entity_poly.pdbx_seq_one_letter_code
_entity_poly.pdbx_strand_id
1 'polypeptide(L)'
;MIYPQISAIQFDLNVICNSYCPGCHRYTIVDDEMYLNPFLPFNTSVSLDIVERVMENQRLVDAVAIDMIGLVGEPIAHQEFLDIVDIIYKHKPNACIHIHTNGGLRSTEFFQKLAHKLNENSWISFSVDGLEDTNNRYRIGVNWNKIVENTKAFCDAGGNAIWRTIIFPWNKHQLKSIEQLAKSFGVKKFKTEKNRDENTLWMDKWVKAAENFHTKTIAPIGHNNAMQSTQFNHIKNRCFDDEAIYVNYEGKVLPCCMFNGSLTDTAYKDEMIPYINETNENWNSLEHNTLENVMNNWWWHKLYGHLDTTPCTVCIHACDTVK
;
A
#
# COMPACT_ATOMS: atom_id res chain seq x y z
N MET A 1 -1.02 27.89 -3.59
CA MET A 1 -1.02 26.62 -4.35
C MET A 1 -0.06 25.70 -3.62
N ILE A 2 -0.55 24.61 -3.05
CA ILE A 2 0.25 23.78 -2.13
C ILE A 2 1.30 22.97 -2.89
N TYR A 3 0.94 22.40 -4.05
CA TYR A 3 1.89 21.74 -4.94
C TYR A 3 1.86 22.38 -6.33
N PRO A 4 2.85 23.15 -6.71
CA PRO A 4 2.98 23.59 -8.09
C PRO A 4 3.22 22.40 -9.04
N GLN A 5 3.90 21.36 -8.54
CA GLN A 5 4.17 20.09 -9.22
C GLN A 5 3.83 18.94 -8.31
N ILE A 6 3.59 17.76 -8.89
CA ILE A 6 3.41 16.47 -8.19
C ILE A 6 4.56 15.58 -8.65
N SER A 7 5.44 15.25 -7.71
CA SER A 7 6.65 14.46 -7.96
C SER A 7 6.47 12.99 -7.66
N ALA A 8 5.48 12.63 -6.84
CA ALA A 8 5.20 11.24 -6.48
C ALA A 8 3.70 10.95 -6.33
N ILE A 9 3.33 9.73 -6.65
CA ILE A 9 1.98 9.20 -6.43
C ILE A 9 2.09 7.85 -5.72
N GLN A 10 1.36 7.70 -4.64
CA GLN A 10 1.08 6.38 -4.07
C GLN A 10 -0.29 5.91 -4.56
N PHE A 11 -0.33 4.78 -5.26
CA PHE A 11 -1.56 4.16 -5.73
C PHE A 11 -1.92 2.92 -4.93
N ASP A 12 -3.15 2.89 -4.43
CA ASP A 12 -3.81 1.68 -3.96
C ASP A 12 -4.84 1.23 -5.00
N LEU A 13 -4.46 0.30 -5.86
CA LEU A 13 -5.22 -0.02 -7.07
C LEU A 13 -6.50 -0.82 -6.79
N ASN A 14 -6.55 -1.57 -5.70
CA ASN A 14 -7.68 -2.43 -5.36
C ASN A 14 -7.66 -2.87 -3.90
N VAL A 15 -8.77 -3.48 -3.44
CA VAL A 15 -8.91 -4.11 -2.12
C VAL A 15 -8.84 -5.64 -2.19
N ILE A 16 -8.34 -6.22 -3.27
CA ILE A 16 -8.27 -7.66 -3.51
C ILE A 16 -6.89 -8.17 -3.15
N CYS A 17 -6.81 -9.22 -2.35
CA CYS A 17 -5.55 -9.89 -2.00
C CYS A 17 -5.78 -11.38 -1.79
N ASN A 18 -4.76 -12.19 -2.07
CA ASN A 18 -4.73 -13.63 -1.83
C ASN A 18 -4.05 -14.02 -0.51
N SER A 19 -3.66 -13.04 0.31
CA SER A 19 -2.92 -13.28 1.56
C SER A 19 -3.68 -12.77 2.78
N TYR A 20 -3.49 -13.44 3.92
CA TYR A 20 -4.10 -13.12 5.21
C TYR A 20 -3.04 -12.67 6.23
N CYS A 21 -2.14 -11.78 5.81
CA CYS A 21 -1.01 -11.36 6.64
C CYS A 21 -1.45 -10.80 7.99
N PRO A 22 -0.83 -11.23 9.11
CA PRO A 22 -1.08 -10.68 10.42
C PRO A 22 -0.91 -9.17 10.49
N GLY A 23 -1.89 -8.47 11.07
CA GLY A 23 -1.89 -7.02 11.18
C GLY A 23 -2.24 -6.26 9.90
N CYS A 24 -2.67 -6.95 8.84
CA CYS A 24 -3.13 -6.27 7.62
C CYS A 24 -4.48 -5.57 7.84
N HIS A 25 -4.57 -4.29 7.51
CA HIS A 25 -5.78 -3.47 7.63
C HIS A 25 -6.98 -3.99 6.80
N ARG A 26 -6.74 -4.94 5.90
CA ARG A 26 -7.80 -5.60 5.14
C ARG A 26 -8.73 -6.43 6.02
N TYR A 27 -8.25 -6.89 7.16
CA TYR A 27 -8.97 -7.84 8.01
C TYR A 27 -9.18 -7.30 9.42
N THR A 28 -10.22 -7.82 10.07
CA THR A 28 -10.47 -7.66 11.51
C THR A 28 -10.70 -9.02 12.14
N ILE A 29 -10.34 -9.17 13.42
CA ILE A 29 -10.57 -10.39 14.19
C ILE A 29 -11.57 -10.08 15.30
N VAL A 30 -12.61 -10.90 15.37
CA VAL A 30 -13.66 -10.83 16.39
C VAL A 30 -13.92 -12.24 16.88
N ASP A 31 -13.88 -12.45 18.19
CA ASP A 31 -14.13 -13.76 18.83
C ASP A 31 -13.29 -14.90 18.22
N ASP A 32 -12.00 -14.63 17.95
CA ASP A 32 -11.04 -15.53 17.33
C ASP A 32 -11.39 -15.97 15.88
N GLU A 33 -12.32 -15.28 15.23
CA GLU A 33 -12.65 -15.47 13.82
C GLU A 33 -12.20 -14.26 12.97
N MET A 34 -11.79 -14.52 11.72
CA MET A 34 -11.32 -13.48 10.80
C MET A 34 -12.41 -13.04 9.82
N TYR A 35 -12.59 -11.75 9.70
CA TYR A 35 -13.56 -11.12 8.80
C TYR A 35 -12.87 -10.08 7.91
N LEU A 36 -13.49 -9.75 6.77
CA LEU A 36 -13.11 -8.57 6.02
C LEU A 36 -13.39 -7.32 6.87
N ASN A 37 -12.49 -6.35 6.78
CA ASN A 37 -12.66 -5.07 7.44
C ASN A 37 -13.96 -4.40 6.94
N PRO A 38 -14.94 -4.09 7.82
CA PRO A 38 -16.26 -3.61 7.43
C PRO A 38 -16.24 -2.21 6.78
N PHE A 39 -15.13 -1.49 6.89
CA PHE A 39 -14.95 -0.17 6.28
C PHE A 39 -14.35 -0.21 4.88
N LEU A 40 -13.93 -1.41 4.40
CA LEU A 40 -13.43 -1.57 3.06
C LEU A 40 -14.55 -2.00 2.12
N PRO A 41 -14.68 -1.38 0.93
CA PRO A 41 -15.61 -1.83 -0.06
C PRO A 41 -15.20 -3.22 -0.60
N PHE A 42 -16.19 -4.08 -0.82
CA PHE A 42 -15.92 -5.43 -1.33
C PHE A 42 -15.52 -5.39 -2.81
N ASN A 43 -14.42 -6.07 -3.17
CA ASN A 43 -13.95 -6.26 -4.55
C ASN A 43 -13.83 -4.98 -5.39
N THR A 44 -13.50 -3.86 -4.78
CA THR A 44 -13.35 -2.58 -5.47
C THR A 44 -11.94 -2.46 -6.06
N SER A 45 -11.88 -1.91 -7.26
CA SER A 45 -10.65 -1.57 -7.98
C SER A 45 -10.80 -0.22 -8.65
N VAL A 46 -9.72 0.56 -8.73
CA VAL A 46 -9.71 1.81 -9.47
C VAL A 46 -9.96 1.55 -10.96
N SER A 47 -10.74 2.39 -11.62
CA SER A 47 -10.98 2.25 -13.06
C SER A 47 -9.80 2.80 -13.89
N LEU A 48 -9.65 2.30 -15.13
CA LEU A 48 -8.67 2.83 -16.07
C LEU A 48 -8.89 4.33 -16.36
N ASP A 49 -10.17 4.76 -16.42
CA ASP A 49 -10.53 6.17 -16.62
C ASP A 49 -9.96 7.08 -15.49
N ILE A 50 -10.03 6.62 -14.24
CA ILE A 50 -9.43 7.36 -13.11
C ILE A 50 -7.91 7.44 -13.27
N VAL A 51 -7.25 6.33 -13.64
CA VAL A 51 -5.80 6.32 -13.88
C VAL A 51 -5.43 7.29 -15.01
N GLU A 52 -6.17 7.25 -16.13
CA GLU A 52 -5.97 8.16 -17.27
C GLU A 52 -6.06 9.62 -16.83
N ARG A 53 -7.14 10.01 -16.12
CA ARG A 53 -7.34 11.38 -15.59
C ARG A 53 -6.21 11.85 -14.67
N VAL A 54 -5.68 10.96 -13.85
CA VAL A 54 -4.53 11.29 -13.01
C VAL A 54 -3.30 11.54 -13.88
N MET A 55 -2.99 10.64 -14.80
CA MET A 55 -1.78 10.70 -15.63
C MET A 55 -1.77 11.86 -16.63
N GLU A 56 -2.94 12.31 -17.11
CA GLU A 56 -3.09 13.46 -17.99
C GLU A 56 -2.79 14.79 -17.29
N ASN A 57 -2.79 14.83 -15.96
CA ASN A 57 -2.65 16.07 -15.23
C ASN A 57 -1.27 16.72 -15.45
N GLN A 58 -1.28 18.00 -15.80
CA GLN A 58 -0.08 18.79 -16.15
C GLN A 58 0.82 19.08 -14.93
N ARG A 59 0.31 18.96 -13.69
CA ARG A 59 1.13 19.11 -12.49
C ARG A 59 2.05 17.90 -12.26
N LEU A 60 1.74 16.73 -12.82
CA LEU A 60 2.63 15.60 -12.72
C LEU A 60 3.89 15.84 -13.55
N VAL A 61 5.04 15.75 -12.91
CA VAL A 61 6.33 15.76 -13.60
C VAL A 61 6.46 14.54 -14.53
N ASP A 62 7.27 14.65 -15.59
CA ASP A 62 7.43 13.53 -16.53
C ASP A 62 8.08 12.29 -15.88
N ALA A 63 9.08 12.52 -15.03
CA ALA A 63 9.74 11.45 -14.25
C ALA A 63 9.06 11.22 -12.89
N VAL A 64 7.71 11.23 -12.83
CA VAL A 64 6.96 11.02 -11.60
C VAL A 64 7.25 9.65 -10.99
N ALA A 65 7.46 9.61 -9.68
CA ALA A 65 7.57 8.36 -8.93
C ALA A 65 6.18 7.80 -8.63
N ILE A 66 5.91 6.57 -9.05
CA ILE A 66 4.62 5.90 -8.83
C ILE A 66 4.85 4.66 -7.96
N ASP A 67 4.34 4.71 -6.73
CA ASP A 67 4.49 3.63 -5.75
C ASP A 67 3.14 2.89 -5.59
N MET A 68 3.06 1.67 -6.12
CA MET A 68 1.90 0.79 -6.01
C MET A 68 2.08 -0.08 -4.77
N ILE A 69 1.70 0.49 -3.60
CA ILE A 69 2.04 -0.06 -2.29
C ILE A 69 1.16 -1.21 -1.83
N GLY A 70 -0.09 -1.26 -2.27
CA GLY A 70 -1.05 -2.26 -1.83
C GLY A 70 -1.29 -2.22 -0.32
N LEU A 71 -1.74 -1.08 0.21
CA LEU A 71 -2.00 -0.90 1.64
C LEU A 71 -3.03 -1.91 2.17
N VAL A 72 -4.09 -2.15 1.38
CA VAL A 72 -5.18 -3.08 1.72
C VAL A 72 -5.44 -4.13 0.63
N GLY A 73 -4.70 -4.10 -0.46
CA GLY A 73 -4.82 -5.01 -1.59
C GLY A 73 -3.47 -5.52 -2.09
N GLU A 74 -3.50 -6.40 -3.05
CA GLU A 74 -2.34 -6.84 -3.83
C GLU A 74 -2.40 -6.12 -5.18
N PRO A 75 -1.49 -5.21 -5.51
CA PRO A 75 -1.60 -4.37 -6.71
C PRO A 75 -1.81 -5.18 -8.00
N ILE A 76 -1.05 -6.27 -8.17
CA ILE A 76 -1.15 -7.13 -9.37
C ILE A 76 -2.45 -7.96 -9.43
N ALA A 77 -3.29 -7.92 -8.38
CA ALA A 77 -4.63 -8.52 -8.43
C ALA A 77 -5.57 -7.73 -9.34
N HIS A 78 -5.29 -6.45 -9.62
CA HIS A 78 -6.08 -5.65 -10.55
C HIS A 78 -6.13 -6.32 -11.92
N GLN A 79 -7.33 -6.57 -12.45
CA GLN A 79 -7.48 -7.36 -13.68
C GLN A 79 -6.76 -6.72 -14.87
N GLU A 80 -6.85 -5.42 -15.01
CA GLU A 80 -6.28 -4.60 -16.08
C GLU A 80 -4.92 -3.98 -15.68
N PHE A 81 -4.13 -4.67 -14.84
CA PHE A 81 -2.87 -4.13 -14.30
C PHE A 81 -1.87 -3.73 -15.40
N LEU A 82 -1.75 -4.52 -16.45
CA LEU A 82 -0.84 -4.23 -17.56
C LEU A 82 -1.31 -3.02 -18.39
N ASP A 83 -2.61 -2.80 -18.48
CA ASP A 83 -3.18 -1.63 -19.15
C ASP A 83 -2.94 -0.36 -18.33
N ILE A 84 -2.99 -0.46 -17.00
CA ILE A 84 -2.57 0.64 -16.10
C ILE A 84 -1.12 1.05 -16.39
N VAL A 85 -0.21 0.08 -16.50
CA VAL A 85 1.20 0.36 -16.84
C VAL A 85 1.32 1.04 -18.21
N ASP A 86 0.54 0.60 -19.20
CA ASP A 86 0.51 1.23 -20.53
C ASP A 86 0.01 2.67 -20.48
N ILE A 87 -1.07 2.94 -19.73
CA ILE A 87 -1.60 4.29 -19.53
C ILE A 87 -0.55 5.20 -18.89
N ILE A 88 0.13 4.71 -17.85
CA ILE A 88 1.18 5.50 -17.18
C ILE A 88 2.27 5.91 -18.18
N TYR A 89 2.82 4.96 -18.94
CA TYR A 89 3.90 5.28 -19.87
C TYR A 89 3.44 6.04 -21.12
N LYS A 90 2.17 5.93 -21.51
CA LYS A 90 1.57 6.76 -22.57
C LYS A 90 1.67 8.25 -22.22
N HIS A 91 1.40 8.62 -20.96
CA HIS A 91 1.36 10.02 -20.52
C HIS A 91 2.67 10.49 -19.87
N LYS A 92 3.39 9.57 -19.22
CA LYS A 92 4.62 9.82 -18.44
C LYS A 92 5.68 8.78 -18.80
N PRO A 93 6.29 8.87 -19.98
CA PRO A 93 7.22 7.84 -20.47
C PRO A 93 8.45 7.64 -19.58
N ASN A 94 8.85 8.66 -18.81
CA ASN A 94 9.96 8.60 -17.86
C ASN A 94 9.53 8.29 -16.42
N ALA A 95 8.26 7.93 -16.18
CA ALA A 95 7.79 7.57 -14.85
C ALA A 95 8.59 6.40 -14.26
N CYS A 96 8.85 6.48 -12.95
CA CYS A 96 9.51 5.42 -12.19
C CYS A 96 8.43 4.64 -11.40
N ILE A 97 8.07 3.45 -11.88
CA ILE A 97 7.04 2.62 -11.24
C ILE A 97 7.70 1.68 -10.24
N HIS A 98 7.24 1.69 -9.01
CA HIS A 98 7.63 0.76 -7.97
C HIS A 98 6.40 -0.06 -7.52
N ILE A 99 6.44 -1.36 -7.76
CA ILE A 99 5.35 -2.29 -7.47
C ILE A 99 5.72 -3.14 -6.26
N HIS A 100 4.84 -3.17 -5.24
CA HIS A 100 4.97 -4.07 -4.10
C HIS A 100 4.03 -5.26 -4.29
N THR A 101 4.55 -6.48 -4.25
CA THR A 101 3.75 -7.69 -4.44
C THR A 101 4.20 -8.81 -3.50
N ASN A 102 3.26 -9.69 -3.13
CA ASN A 102 3.59 -10.95 -2.47
C ASN A 102 4.06 -12.03 -3.44
N GLY A 103 4.01 -11.78 -4.76
CA GLY A 103 4.47 -12.68 -5.82
C GLY A 103 3.61 -13.93 -6.05
N GLY A 104 2.60 -14.17 -5.26
CA GLY A 104 1.82 -15.42 -5.28
C GLY A 104 0.59 -15.43 -6.19
N LEU A 105 0.33 -14.32 -6.92
CA LEU A 105 -0.74 -14.22 -7.91
C LEU A 105 -0.18 -14.23 -9.34
N ARG A 106 -1.09 -14.32 -10.31
CA ARG A 106 -0.78 -14.29 -11.75
C ARG A 106 0.06 -15.50 -12.20
N SER A 107 0.49 -15.47 -13.46
CA SER A 107 1.32 -16.51 -14.07
C SER A 107 2.72 -15.99 -14.40
N THR A 108 3.63 -16.87 -14.72
CA THR A 108 4.97 -16.53 -15.19
C THR A 108 4.93 -15.65 -16.43
N GLU A 109 4.01 -15.90 -17.37
CA GLU A 109 3.84 -15.09 -18.60
C GLU A 109 3.42 -13.65 -18.28
N PHE A 110 2.62 -13.45 -17.22
CA PHE A 110 2.27 -12.11 -16.76
C PHE A 110 3.53 -11.37 -16.29
N PHE A 111 4.37 -12.00 -15.48
CA PHE A 111 5.60 -11.39 -14.97
C PHE A 111 6.62 -11.12 -16.06
N GLN A 112 6.73 -12.00 -17.07
CA GLN A 112 7.56 -11.76 -18.25
C GLN A 112 7.06 -10.55 -19.04
N LYS A 113 5.76 -10.46 -19.32
CA LYS A 113 5.15 -9.29 -19.97
C LYS A 113 5.38 -8.01 -19.19
N LEU A 114 5.21 -8.07 -17.86
CA LEU A 114 5.43 -6.93 -16.98
C LEU A 114 6.89 -6.47 -17.01
N ALA A 115 7.86 -7.40 -16.98
CA ALA A 115 9.28 -7.07 -17.08
C ALA A 115 9.62 -6.33 -18.38
N HIS A 116 9.01 -6.73 -19.50
CA HIS A 116 9.22 -6.08 -20.80
C HIS A 116 8.51 -4.71 -20.92
N LYS A 117 7.46 -4.48 -20.15
CA LYS A 117 6.75 -3.20 -20.14
C LYS A 117 7.42 -2.13 -19.26
N LEU A 118 8.02 -2.56 -18.16
CA LEU A 118 8.67 -1.65 -17.23
C LEU A 118 9.96 -1.07 -17.80
N ASN A 119 10.17 0.24 -17.63
CA ASN A 119 11.42 0.89 -18.01
C ASN A 119 12.55 0.57 -17.01
N GLU A 120 13.78 0.96 -17.35
CA GLU A 120 15.00 0.67 -16.58
C GLU A 120 15.00 1.29 -15.17
N ASN A 121 14.19 2.33 -14.92
CA ASN A 121 14.08 3.02 -13.63
C ASN A 121 13.02 2.40 -12.72
N SER A 122 12.21 1.48 -13.24
CA SER A 122 11.10 0.86 -12.53
C SER A 122 11.49 -0.46 -11.87
N TRP A 123 10.84 -0.80 -10.74
CA TRP A 123 11.22 -1.91 -9.88
C TRP A 123 10.00 -2.68 -9.38
N ILE A 124 10.17 -3.98 -9.18
CA ILE A 124 9.25 -4.80 -8.38
C ILE A 124 9.92 -5.19 -7.06
N SER A 125 9.19 -4.97 -5.95
CA SER A 125 9.54 -5.49 -4.63
C SER A 125 8.71 -6.72 -4.32
N PHE A 126 9.33 -7.89 -4.32
CA PHE A 126 8.73 -9.14 -3.85
C PHE A 126 8.83 -9.20 -2.32
N SER A 127 7.67 -9.22 -1.65
CA SER A 127 7.56 -9.28 -0.19
C SER A 127 7.51 -10.74 0.26
N VAL A 128 8.67 -11.30 0.64
CA VAL A 128 8.84 -12.71 0.96
C VAL A 128 9.57 -12.86 2.30
N ASP A 129 8.89 -13.41 3.30
CA ASP A 129 9.32 -13.35 4.69
C ASP A 129 9.80 -14.70 5.25
N GLY A 130 10.43 -15.50 4.42
CA GLY A 130 10.99 -16.80 4.80
C GLY A 130 11.37 -17.66 3.60
N LEU A 131 11.70 -18.91 3.85
CA LEU A 131 11.73 -19.98 2.86
C LEU A 131 10.36 -20.69 2.82
N GLU A 132 10.27 -21.82 2.10
CA GLU A 132 9.02 -22.59 1.93
C GLU A 132 8.34 -22.93 3.26
N ASP A 133 9.13 -23.30 4.28
CA ASP A 133 8.68 -23.73 5.61
C ASP A 133 8.26 -22.57 6.52
N THR A 134 8.67 -21.35 6.24
CA THR A 134 8.47 -20.21 7.17
C THR A 134 7.74 -19.03 6.56
N ASN A 135 7.73 -18.87 5.24
CA ASN A 135 7.09 -17.73 4.57
C ASN A 135 5.60 -17.61 4.94
N ASN A 136 4.87 -18.74 4.94
CA ASN A 136 3.45 -18.78 5.23
C ASN A 136 3.09 -18.52 6.69
N ARG A 137 4.06 -18.43 7.61
CA ARG A 137 3.79 -17.98 8.98
C ARG A 137 3.36 -16.52 9.06
N TYR A 138 3.78 -15.71 8.08
CA TYR A 138 3.36 -14.32 7.96
C TYR A 138 2.55 -14.07 6.67
N ARG A 139 3.01 -14.60 5.51
CA ARG A 139 2.30 -14.48 4.22
C ARG A 139 1.28 -15.61 4.07
N ILE A 140 0.34 -15.70 5.01
CA ILE A 140 -0.65 -16.79 5.08
C ILE A 140 -1.44 -16.87 3.78
N GLY A 141 -1.54 -18.06 3.19
CA GLY A 141 -2.31 -18.32 1.98
C GLY A 141 -1.56 -18.09 0.66
N VAL A 142 -0.32 -17.62 0.70
CA VAL A 142 0.47 -17.40 -0.52
C VAL A 142 1.18 -18.71 -0.94
N ASN A 143 1.04 -19.09 -2.20
CA ASN A 143 1.67 -20.29 -2.74
C ASN A 143 3.17 -20.05 -2.99
N TRP A 144 4.03 -20.80 -2.28
CA TRP A 144 5.48 -20.69 -2.36
C TRP A 144 6.03 -20.96 -3.78
N ASN A 145 5.58 -22.00 -4.45
CA ASN A 145 6.05 -22.33 -5.78
C ASN A 145 5.76 -21.20 -6.77
N LYS A 146 4.58 -20.56 -6.66
CA LYS A 146 4.27 -19.38 -7.49
C LYS A 146 5.20 -18.21 -7.22
N ILE A 147 5.55 -17.94 -5.95
CA ILE A 147 6.51 -16.87 -5.63
C ILE A 147 7.84 -17.13 -6.36
N VAL A 148 8.35 -18.35 -6.23
CA VAL A 148 9.63 -18.77 -6.83
C VAL A 148 9.59 -18.66 -8.35
N GLU A 149 8.59 -19.26 -8.98
CA GLU A 149 8.42 -19.27 -10.44
C GLU A 149 8.26 -17.87 -11.00
N ASN A 150 7.39 -17.04 -10.38
CA ASN A 150 7.09 -15.68 -10.82
C ASN A 150 8.30 -14.75 -10.66
N THR A 151 8.99 -14.82 -9.50
CA THR A 151 10.19 -14.02 -9.28
C THR A 151 11.28 -14.35 -10.31
N LYS A 152 11.51 -15.66 -10.54
CA LYS A 152 12.48 -16.11 -11.54
C LYS A 152 12.09 -15.65 -12.94
N ALA A 153 10.83 -15.82 -13.34
CA ALA A 153 10.33 -15.41 -14.66
C ALA A 153 10.50 -13.91 -14.91
N PHE A 154 10.24 -13.07 -13.89
CA PHE A 154 10.44 -11.64 -13.97
C PHE A 154 11.92 -11.26 -14.15
N CYS A 155 12.81 -11.89 -13.37
CA CYS A 155 14.23 -11.62 -13.45
C CYS A 155 14.84 -12.12 -14.77
N ASP A 156 14.48 -13.34 -15.23
CA ASP A 156 14.94 -13.92 -16.50
C ASP A 156 14.53 -13.07 -17.71
N ALA A 157 13.38 -12.37 -17.62
CA ALA A 157 12.93 -11.41 -18.62
C ALA A 157 13.60 -10.01 -18.49
N GLY A 158 14.60 -9.85 -17.62
CA GLY A 158 15.38 -8.62 -17.47
C GLY A 158 14.81 -7.59 -16.49
N GLY A 159 13.75 -7.91 -15.77
CA GLY A 159 13.11 -7.01 -14.82
C GLY A 159 14.00 -6.64 -13.62
N ASN A 160 13.79 -5.45 -13.05
CA ASN A 160 14.49 -5.00 -11.85
C ASN A 160 13.76 -5.47 -10.60
N ALA A 161 14.25 -6.52 -9.96
CA ALA A 161 13.65 -7.08 -8.75
C ALA A 161 14.38 -6.67 -7.47
N ILE A 162 13.57 -6.38 -6.44
CA ILE A 162 14.00 -6.27 -5.05
C ILE A 162 13.32 -7.42 -4.29
N TRP A 163 14.07 -8.15 -3.49
CA TRP A 163 13.50 -9.08 -2.51
C TRP A 163 13.52 -8.42 -1.15
N ARG A 164 12.34 -8.27 -0.53
CA ARG A 164 12.18 -7.66 0.80
C ARG A 164 11.74 -8.71 1.80
N THR A 165 12.43 -8.78 2.92
CA THR A 165 12.15 -9.71 4.00
C THR A 165 12.02 -8.97 5.32
N ILE A 166 10.87 -9.11 5.98
CA ILE A 166 10.72 -8.69 7.39
C ILE A 166 11.38 -9.76 8.26
N ILE A 167 12.21 -9.30 9.20
CA ILE A 167 12.91 -10.20 10.12
C ILE A 167 12.00 -10.55 11.29
N PHE A 168 11.66 -11.82 11.41
CA PHE A 168 10.94 -12.40 12.53
C PHE A 168 11.80 -13.40 13.31
N PRO A 169 11.48 -13.75 14.55
CA PRO A 169 12.21 -14.76 15.32
C PRO A 169 12.37 -16.10 14.60
N TRP A 170 11.35 -16.50 13.84
CA TRP A 170 11.31 -17.81 13.14
C TRP A 170 12.04 -17.84 11.79
N ASN A 171 12.32 -16.69 11.13
CA ASN A 171 13.04 -16.64 9.86
C ASN A 171 14.47 -16.07 9.97
N LYS A 172 14.83 -15.50 11.14
CA LYS A 172 16.12 -14.86 11.34
C LYS A 172 17.31 -15.77 10.97
N HIS A 173 17.23 -17.05 11.30
CA HIS A 173 18.27 -18.03 11.00
C HIS A 173 18.37 -18.36 9.50
N GLN A 174 17.35 -18.06 8.69
CA GLN A 174 17.30 -18.35 7.25
C GLN A 174 17.77 -17.17 6.39
N LEU A 175 18.04 -15.99 6.92
CA LEU A 175 18.30 -14.77 6.13
C LEU A 175 19.40 -14.96 5.08
N LYS A 176 20.48 -15.65 5.42
CA LYS A 176 21.56 -15.96 4.46
C LYS A 176 21.09 -16.84 3.32
N SER A 177 20.29 -17.87 3.62
CA SER A 177 19.74 -18.78 2.62
C SER A 177 18.71 -18.09 1.73
N ILE A 178 17.86 -17.23 2.31
CA ILE A 178 16.89 -16.40 1.57
C ILE A 178 17.64 -15.48 0.59
N GLU A 179 18.69 -14.80 1.03
CA GLU A 179 19.49 -13.93 0.17
C GLU A 179 20.16 -14.70 -0.96
N GLN A 180 20.70 -15.89 -0.67
CA GLN A 180 21.31 -16.77 -1.69
C GLN A 180 20.28 -17.21 -2.72
N LEU A 181 19.08 -17.59 -2.27
CA LEU A 181 17.97 -17.96 -3.15
C LEU A 181 17.57 -16.79 -4.05
N ALA A 182 17.35 -15.60 -3.48
CA ALA A 182 17.04 -14.40 -4.23
C ALA A 182 18.09 -14.08 -5.30
N LYS A 183 19.37 -14.16 -4.95
CA LYS A 183 20.48 -13.97 -5.89
C LYS A 183 20.49 -15.02 -7.01
N SER A 184 20.15 -16.27 -6.71
CA SER A 184 20.08 -17.34 -7.71
C SER A 184 19.01 -17.12 -8.78
N PHE A 185 17.99 -16.31 -8.49
CA PHE A 185 16.95 -15.89 -9.44
C PHE A 185 17.31 -14.62 -10.22
N GLY A 186 18.45 -13.99 -9.94
CA GLY A 186 18.86 -12.74 -10.59
C GLY A 186 18.26 -11.48 -9.94
N VAL A 187 17.74 -11.59 -8.71
CA VAL A 187 17.26 -10.43 -7.96
C VAL A 187 18.40 -9.44 -7.72
N LYS A 188 18.18 -8.17 -8.09
CA LYS A 188 19.24 -7.15 -8.07
C LYS A 188 19.50 -6.58 -6.68
N LYS A 189 18.50 -6.57 -5.79
CA LYS A 189 18.62 -6.02 -4.42
C LYS A 189 17.93 -6.95 -3.43
N PHE A 190 18.62 -7.26 -2.34
CA PHE A 190 18.02 -7.91 -1.16
C PHE A 190 17.94 -6.89 -0.02
N LYS A 191 16.77 -6.73 0.56
CA LYS A 191 16.53 -5.80 1.67
C LYS A 191 15.87 -6.52 2.84
N THR A 192 16.32 -6.21 4.03
CA THR A 192 15.69 -6.69 5.27
C THR A 192 15.11 -5.53 6.05
N GLU A 193 13.98 -5.77 6.71
CA GLU A 193 13.31 -4.81 7.58
C GLU A 193 13.07 -5.43 8.95
N LYS A 194 13.19 -4.64 10.00
CA LYS A 194 12.82 -5.11 11.33
C LYS A 194 11.30 -5.23 11.43
N ASN A 195 10.81 -6.25 12.12
CA ASN A 195 9.42 -6.28 12.53
C ASN A 195 9.14 -5.07 13.44
N ARG A 196 8.02 -4.39 13.19
CA ARG A 196 7.62 -3.20 13.97
C ARG A 196 7.20 -3.56 15.39
N ASP A 197 6.68 -4.77 15.58
CA ASP A 197 6.26 -5.30 16.88
C ASP A 197 7.16 -6.49 17.26
N GLU A 198 7.97 -6.32 18.32
CA GLU A 198 8.83 -7.38 18.84
C GLU A 198 8.01 -8.51 19.48
N ASN A 199 6.80 -8.22 19.98
CA ASN A 199 5.88 -9.21 20.51
C ASN A 199 5.09 -9.88 19.37
N THR A 200 5.46 -11.10 19.02
CA THR A 200 4.82 -11.88 17.95
C THR A 200 3.71 -12.82 18.44
N LEU A 201 3.41 -12.85 19.73
CA LEU A 201 2.42 -13.78 20.32
C LEU A 201 1.01 -13.57 19.76
N TRP A 202 0.64 -12.34 19.44
CA TRP A 202 -0.66 -12.03 18.83
C TRP A 202 -0.80 -12.60 17.41
N MET A 203 0.32 -12.86 16.73
CA MET A 203 0.31 -13.44 15.38
C MET A 203 -0.21 -14.87 15.37
N ASP A 204 0.02 -15.64 16.44
CA ASP A 204 -0.49 -17.03 16.53
C ASP A 204 -2.02 -17.06 16.59
N LYS A 205 -2.64 -16.07 17.25
CA LYS A 205 -4.10 -15.89 17.22
C LYS A 205 -4.60 -15.57 15.82
N TRP A 206 -3.85 -14.72 15.10
CA TRP A 206 -4.20 -14.35 13.73
C TRP A 206 -4.12 -15.54 12.77
N VAL A 207 -3.05 -16.34 12.86
CA VAL A 207 -2.89 -17.56 12.05
C VAL A 207 -4.08 -18.48 12.27
N LYS A 208 -4.46 -18.72 13.54
CA LYS A 208 -5.61 -19.55 13.89
C LYS A 208 -6.94 -18.97 13.37
N ALA A 209 -7.13 -17.65 13.48
CA ALA A 209 -8.33 -17.01 12.97
C ALA A 209 -8.41 -17.05 11.44
N ALA A 210 -7.27 -17.02 10.74
CA ALA A 210 -7.24 -17.13 9.28
C ALA A 210 -7.71 -18.49 8.75
N GLU A 211 -7.63 -19.57 9.56
CA GLU A 211 -8.20 -20.88 9.24
C GLU A 211 -9.73 -20.84 9.20
N ASN A 212 -10.35 -19.89 9.94
CA ASN A 212 -11.78 -19.66 10.03
C ASN A 212 -12.17 -18.31 9.37
N PHE A 213 -11.64 -18.05 8.20
CA PHE A 213 -11.91 -16.80 7.49
C PHE A 213 -13.34 -16.77 6.92
N HIS A 214 -14.05 -15.68 7.19
CA HIS A 214 -15.37 -15.41 6.67
C HIS A 214 -15.35 -14.28 5.65
N THR A 215 -15.91 -14.54 4.47
CA THR A 215 -16.08 -13.50 3.43
C THR A 215 -17.18 -12.50 3.78
N LYS A 216 -17.98 -12.77 4.81
CA LYS A 216 -19.04 -11.86 5.26
C LYS A 216 -18.41 -10.69 6.03
N THR A 217 -18.91 -9.49 5.77
CA THR A 217 -18.63 -8.33 6.60
C THR A 217 -19.43 -8.41 7.89
N ILE A 218 -18.84 -7.97 8.99
CA ILE A 218 -19.52 -7.75 10.27
C ILE A 218 -19.86 -6.27 10.45
N ALA A 219 -20.79 -5.97 11.36
CA ALA A 219 -21.03 -4.60 11.72
C ALA A 219 -19.75 -3.95 12.30
N PRO A 220 -19.48 -2.66 12.02
CA PRO A 220 -18.34 -1.97 12.59
C PRO A 220 -18.31 -2.07 14.11
N ILE A 221 -17.20 -2.52 14.66
CA ILE A 221 -17.01 -2.61 16.12
C ILE A 221 -16.24 -1.37 16.53
N GLY A 222 -16.80 -0.61 17.44
CA GLY A 222 -16.11 0.53 18.06
C GLY A 222 -14.93 0.03 18.89
N HIS A 223 -13.72 0.37 18.53
CA HIS A 223 -12.56 0.19 19.39
C HIS A 223 -12.45 1.42 20.31
N ASN A 224 -12.60 1.22 21.62
CA ASN A 224 -12.48 2.28 22.63
C ASN A 224 -11.02 2.65 22.96
N ASN A 225 -10.05 2.21 22.17
CA ASN A 225 -8.63 2.44 22.43
C ASN A 225 -8.06 3.50 21.49
N ALA A 226 -8.61 4.71 21.51
CA ALA A 226 -7.90 5.86 20.99
C ALA A 226 -6.60 5.99 21.80
N MET A 227 -5.45 5.75 21.18
CA MET A 227 -4.16 6.05 21.79
C MET A 227 -4.14 7.55 22.09
N GLN A 228 -4.15 7.91 23.35
CA GLN A 228 -3.93 9.30 23.77
C GLN A 228 -2.47 9.65 23.50
N SER A 229 -2.20 10.31 22.39
CA SER A 229 -0.90 10.95 22.18
C SER A 229 -0.91 12.29 22.88
N THR A 230 -0.02 12.48 23.84
CA THR A 230 0.01 13.66 24.69
C THR A 230 1.07 14.69 24.35
N GLN A 231 2.05 14.35 23.52
CA GLN A 231 3.13 15.28 23.12
C GLN A 231 3.65 14.93 21.71
N PHE A 232 3.80 15.95 20.87
CA PHE A 232 4.53 15.89 19.62
C PHE A 232 5.55 17.03 19.58
N ASN A 233 6.67 16.81 18.87
CA ASN A 233 7.70 17.83 18.77
C ASN A 233 7.67 18.54 17.42
N HIS A 234 7.74 17.83 16.33
CA HIS A 234 7.61 18.35 14.98
C HIS A 234 7.21 17.23 14.02
N ILE A 235 6.14 17.44 13.28
CA ILE A 235 5.70 16.46 12.29
C ILE A 235 6.35 16.79 10.97
N LYS A 236 7.29 15.93 10.56
CA LYS A 236 7.87 15.93 9.23
C LYS A 236 7.12 14.95 8.34
N ASN A 237 6.12 15.42 7.62
CA ASN A 237 5.37 14.59 6.69
C ASN A 237 6.14 14.45 5.36
N ARG A 238 6.77 13.28 5.14
CA ARG A 238 7.53 13.01 3.91
C ARG A 238 6.69 13.18 2.64
N CYS A 239 5.43 12.77 2.67
CA CYS A 239 4.56 12.90 1.50
C CYS A 239 4.41 14.36 1.07
N PHE A 240 4.49 15.30 2.00
CA PHE A 240 4.43 16.72 1.69
C PHE A 240 5.76 17.26 1.18
N ASP A 241 6.87 16.86 1.81
CA ASP A 241 8.21 17.23 1.34
C ASP A 241 8.50 16.69 -0.07
N ASP A 242 7.98 15.51 -0.37
CA ASP A 242 8.14 14.81 -1.66
C ASP A 242 7.08 15.25 -2.69
N GLU A 243 6.23 16.25 -2.40
CA GLU A 243 5.12 16.69 -3.27
C GLU A 243 4.26 15.50 -3.74
N ALA A 244 4.00 14.56 -2.82
CA ALA A 244 3.31 13.31 -3.10
C ALA A 244 1.82 13.42 -2.85
N ILE A 245 1.05 12.70 -3.66
CA ILE A 245 -0.37 12.45 -3.44
C ILE A 245 -0.62 10.94 -3.29
N TYR A 246 -1.71 10.61 -2.64
CA TYR A 246 -2.20 9.24 -2.56
C TYR A 246 -3.55 9.12 -3.29
N VAL A 247 -3.70 8.11 -4.12
CA VAL A 247 -4.94 7.79 -4.84
C VAL A 247 -5.37 6.38 -4.45
N ASN A 248 -6.57 6.26 -3.90
CA ASN A 248 -7.09 4.97 -3.46
C ASN A 248 -7.90 4.24 -4.54
N TYR A 249 -8.30 3.03 -4.22
CA TYR A 249 -9.08 2.11 -5.07
C TYR A 249 -10.48 2.62 -5.46
N GLU A 250 -10.99 3.68 -4.82
CA GLU A 250 -12.24 4.38 -5.18
C GLU A 250 -11.98 5.64 -6.01
N GLY A 251 -10.73 5.90 -6.42
CA GLY A 251 -10.35 7.13 -7.11
C GLY A 251 -10.41 8.38 -6.22
N LYS A 252 -10.34 8.22 -4.90
CA LYS A 252 -10.25 9.35 -3.97
C LYS A 252 -8.80 9.76 -3.79
N VAL A 253 -8.54 11.06 -3.87
CA VAL A 253 -7.22 11.66 -3.67
C VAL A 253 -7.08 12.13 -2.24
N LEU A 254 -6.00 11.74 -1.59
CA LEU A 254 -5.68 12.06 -0.20
C LEU A 254 -4.21 12.53 -0.09
N PRO A 255 -3.85 13.26 0.96
CA PRO A 255 -2.48 13.78 1.12
C PRO A 255 -1.46 12.69 1.47
N CYS A 256 -1.88 11.57 2.02
CA CYS A 256 -1.03 10.41 2.26
C CYS A 256 -1.85 9.13 2.50
N CYS A 257 -1.20 7.97 2.38
CA CYS A 257 -1.83 6.66 2.56
C CYS A 257 -2.35 6.42 3.99
N MET A 258 -1.76 7.05 5.00
CA MET A 258 -2.20 6.91 6.40
C MET A 258 -3.60 7.48 6.63
N PHE A 259 -4.00 8.51 5.86
CA PHE A 259 -5.38 9.02 5.90
C PHE A 259 -6.38 7.97 5.42
N ASN A 260 -6.06 7.21 4.38
CA ASN A 260 -6.92 6.12 3.92
C ASN A 260 -7.02 5.01 4.97
N GLY A 261 -5.89 4.62 5.57
CA GLY A 261 -5.85 3.66 6.68
C GLY A 261 -6.70 4.10 7.88
N SER A 262 -6.64 5.39 8.24
CA SER A 262 -7.42 5.94 9.36
C SER A 262 -8.92 5.94 9.11
N LEU A 263 -9.36 6.09 7.86
CA LEU A 263 -10.78 5.99 7.49
C LEU A 263 -11.31 4.56 7.59
N THR A 264 -10.43 3.57 7.53
CA THR A 264 -10.74 2.15 7.65
C THR A 264 -10.52 1.62 9.07
N ASP A 265 -10.03 2.45 9.99
CA ASP A 265 -9.82 2.11 11.40
C ASP A 265 -10.72 2.97 12.30
N THR A 266 -11.56 2.32 13.10
CA THR A 266 -12.47 2.98 14.03
C THR A 266 -11.76 3.85 15.06
N ALA A 267 -10.53 3.50 15.44
CA ALA A 267 -9.76 4.25 16.45
C ALA A 267 -9.44 5.69 16.02
N TYR A 268 -9.32 5.93 14.70
CA TYR A 268 -8.95 7.24 14.16
C TYR A 268 -10.06 7.92 13.37
N LYS A 269 -11.14 7.18 13.06
CA LYS A 269 -12.21 7.69 12.21
C LYS A 269 -12.87 8.93 12.77
N ASP A 270 -13.19 8.92 14.07
CA ASP A 270 -13.87 10.05 14.73
C ASP A 270 -12.99 11.31 14.76
N GLU A 271 -11.67 11.13 14.88
CA GLU A 271 -10.70 12.22 14.82
C GLU A 271 -10.59 12.80 13.41
N MET A 272 -10.71 11.95 12.37
CA MET A 272 -10.60 12.34 10.97
C MET A 272 -11.90 12.91 10.39
N ILE A 273 -13.07 12.56 10.93
CA ILE A 273 -14.38 13.03 10.47
C ILE A 273 -14.46 14.56 10.37
N PRO A 274 -13.97 15.37 11.34
CA PRO A 274 -14.00 16.83 11.23
C PRO A 274 -13.22 17.38 10.04
N TYR A 275 -12.19 16.65 9.59
CA TYR A 275 -11.38 17.03 8.41
C TYR A 275 -12.02 16.62 7.09
N ILE A 276 -12.99 15.72 7.11
CA ILE A 276 -13.60 15.12 5.90
C ILE A 276 -15.02 15.63 5.68
N ASN A 277 -15.81 15.83 6.74
CA ASN A 277 -17.25 16.09 6.68
C ASN A 277 -17.66 17.56 6.50
N GLU A 278 -16.74 18.53 6.57
CA GLU A 278 -17.09 19.93 6.33
C GLU A 278 -17.33 20.25 4.83
N THR A 279 -17.16 19.25 3.97
CA THR A 279 -17.30 19.37 2.52
C THR A 279 -18.24 18.30 1.98
N ASN A 280 -18.70 18.46 0.75
CA ASN A 280 -19.41 17.43 0.01
C ASN A 280 -18.64 16.09 0.09
N GLU A 281 -19.31 14.97 0.34
CA GLU A 281 -18.75 13.62 0.46
C GLU A 281 -17.82 13.22 -0.70
N ASN A 282 -17.99 13.83 -1.87
CA ASN A 282 -17.25 13.56 -3.10
C ASN A 282 -16.17 14.61 -3.44
N TRP A 283 -15.84 15.53 -2.53
CA TRP A 283 -14.92 16.64 -2.82
C TRP A 283 -13.54 16.18 -3.33
N ASN A 284 -13.06 15.01 -2.93
CA ASN A 284 -11.77 14.42 -3.32
C ASN A 284 -11.89 13.25 -4.29
N SER A 285 -13.08 12.95 -4.80
CA SER A 285 -13.34 11.88 -5.75
C SER A 285 -13.08 12.33 -7.19
N LEU A 286 -12.23 11.60 -7.90
CA LEU A 286 -11.93 11.84 -9.32
C LEU A 286 -13.07 11.38 -10.25
N GLU A 287 -14.08 10.68 -9.75
CA GLU A 287 -15.32 10.44 -10.51
C GLU A 287 -16.12 11.74 -10.70
N HIS A 288 -16.03 12.66 -9.74
CA HIS A 288 -16.85 13.88 -9.69
C HIS A 288 -16.04 15.16 -9.89
N ASN A 289 -14.72 15.10 -9.77
CA ASN A 289 -13.84 16.27 -9.82
C ASN A 289 -12.62 16.01 -10.71
N THR A 290 -12.01 17.09 -11.18
CA THR A 290 -10.65 17.01 -11.74
C THR A 290 -9.63 16.96 -10.60
N LEU A 291 -8.45 16.40 -10.85
CA LEU A 291 -7.36 16.42 -9.88
C LEU A 291 -7.01 17.87 -9.49
N GLU A 292 -7.08 18.80 -10.43
CA GLU A 292 -6.86 20.23 -10.21
C GLU A 292 -7.85 20.81 -9.17
N ASN A 293 -9.15 20.48 -9.30
CA ASN A 293 -10.17 20.94 -8.36
C ASN A 293 -9.95 20.35 -6.95
N VAL A 294 -9.58 19.09 -6.87
CA VAL A 294 -9.25 18.44 -5.59
C VAL A 294 -8.07 19.12 -4.93
N MET A 295 -6.96 19.33 -5.67
CA MET A 295 -5.73 19.93 -5.15
C MET A 295 -5.87 21.40 -4.76
N ASN A 296 -6.82 22.13 -5.35
CA ASN A 296 -7.13 23.52 -5.01
C ASN A 296 -8.19 23.64 -3.92
N ASN A 297 -8.71 22.54 -3.42
CA ASN A 297 -9.71 22.58 -2.35
C ASN A 297 -9.10 23.15 -1.06
N TRP A 298 -9.89 24.00 -0.37
CA TRP A 298 -9.50 24.63 0.90
C TRP A 298 -9.08 23.61 1.98
N TRP A 299 -9.60 22.39 1.93
CA TRP A 299 -9.29 21.31 2.87
C TRP A 299 -7.79 20.97 2.91
N TRP A 300 -7.12 20.95 1.74
CA TRP A 300 -5.68 20.76 1.66
C TRP A 300 -4.92 21.86 2.42
N HIS A 301 -5.38 23.13 2.29
CA HIS A 301 -4.78 24.25 2.98
C HIS A 301 -4.99 24.19 4.49
N LYS A 302 -6.20 23.77 4.92
CA LYS A 302 -6.53 23.59 6.33
C LYS A 302 -5.68 22.51 6.97
N LEU A 303 -5.54 21.34 6.31
CA LEU A 303 -4.73 20.24 6.83
C LEU A 303 -3.28 20.67 7.05
N TYR A 304 -2.66 21.35 6.09
CA TYR A 304 -1.30 21.86 6.24
C TYR A 304 -1.14 22.79 7.44
N GLY A 305 -2.07 23.71 7.62
CA GLY A 305 -2.05 24.63 8.76
C GLY A 305 -2.20 23.94 10.12
N HIS A 306 -2.81 22.75 10.17
CA HIS A 306 -3.00 21.99 11.40
C HIS A 306 -1.81 21.09 11.77
N LEU A 307 -0.96 20.69 10.82
CA LEU A 307 0.16 19.80 11.11
C LEU A 307 1.13 20.36 12.16
N ASP A 308 1.33 21.68 12.18
CA ASP A 308 2.24 22.35 13.11
C ASP A 308 1.54 22.78 14.43
N THR A 309 0.23 22.82 14.47
CA THR A 309 -0.53 23.35 15.63
C THR A 309 -1.32 22.28 16.38
N THR A 310 -2.09 21.50 15.65
CA THR A 310 -2.99 20.46 16.20
C THR A 310 -3.01 19.25 15.29
N PRO A 311 -1.89 18.54 15.12
CA PRO A 311 -1.84 17.38 14.23
C PRO A 311 -2.76 16.27 14.74
N CYS A 312 -3.37 15.54 13.82
CA CYS A 312 -4.15 14.36 14.18
C CYS A 312 -3.24 13.23 14.71
N THR A 313 -3.80 12.36 15.55
CA THR A 313 -3.05 11.26 16.20
C THR A 313 -2.34 10.37 15.21
N VAL A 314 -2.96 10.09 14.06
CA VAL A 314 -2.32 9.29 13.00
C VAL A 314 -1.08 9.98 12.41
N CYS A 315 -1.10 11.31 12.27
CA CYS A 315 0.06 12.07 11.80
C CYS A 315 1.21 12.00 12.81
N ILE A 316 0.92 12.12 14.10
CA ILE A 316 1.90 11.99 15.18
C ILE A 316 2.56 10.60 15.14
N HIS A 317 1.76 9.53 15.05
CA HIS A 317 2.28 8.17 15.02
C HIS A 317 3.09 7.84 13.76
N ALA A 318 2.69 8.36 12.61
CA ALA A 318 3.31 8.03 11.34
C ALA A 318 4.53 8.88 11.00
N CYS A 319 4.53 10.16 11.42
CA CYS A 319 5.46 11.18 10.91
C CYS A 319 6.20 11.97 11.98
N ASP A 320 6.01 11.67 13.28
CA ASP A 320 6.80 12.30 14.33
C ASP A 320 8.29 11.93 14.18
N THR A 321 9.15 12.95 14.12
CA THR A 321 10.60 12.79 13.86
C THR A 321 11.42 12.37 15.09
N VAL A 322 10.80 12.22 16.25
CA VAL A 322 11.48 11.93 17.52
C VAL A 322 11.38 10.44 17.93
N LYS A 323 11.27 9.55 16.98
CA LYS A 323 11.39 8.10 17.25
C LYS A 323 12.78 7.59 16.94
#